data_29db58975f24e10590b33ffcf2a1a265
#
_entry.id   29db58975f24e10590b33ffcf2a1a265
#
_cell.length_a   1.000
_cell.length_b   1.000
_cell.length_c   1.000
_cell.angle_alpha   90.00
_cell.angle_beta   90.00
_cell.angle_gamma   90.00
#
_symmetry.space_group_name_H-M   'P 1'
#
loop_
_entity.id
_entity.type
_entity.pdbx_description
1 polymer ?
#
loop_
_entity_poly.entity_id
_entity_poly.type
_entity_poly.pdbx_seq_one_letter_code
_entity_poly.pdbx_strand_id
1 'polypeptide(L)'
;MNKDERMFFTFSVSLLELLESEIPLKNSLEVLSAENNINKNVRLLAKEILEKLSEGFSFSSALKLCSLTIKERYLSLISESEAGGSLTQALCFIKEISMQKRDLEQRIKAVSVYPSLVVCVALSASFVLLHFRNRFLVSVPEQDLYLGVFTAVAVLFAGIGAVALYIKKSMGENILYSVFFAFSFLTEAGFDFSTCLDIAIMYSAQDKKVNSALLNVKSKIQEGEGIGEAFSHYKVFPKEIVARLTLAEIHGNIDKVTKGIATSIEKKDIAKRNQCMQLIEPLLILCTGLYILILVETIVLPFLTSYGGL
;
A
#
# COMPACT_ATOMS: atom_id res chain seq x y z
N MET A 1 -4.86 0.37 4.77
CA MET A 1 -6.11 -0.03 4.08
C MET A 1 -7.31 0.37 4.94
N ASN A 2 -8.32 1.05 4.37
CA ASN A 2 -9.53 1.46 5.10
C ASN A 2 -10.39 0.22 5.45
N LYS A 3 -11.29 0.34 6.45
CA LYS A 3 -12.19 -0.74 6.88
C LYS A 3 -13.07 -1.24 5.73
N ASP A 4 -13.63 -0.31 4.96
CA ASP A 4 -14.50 -0.62 3.81
C ASP A 4 -13.72 -1.36 2.71
N GLU A 5 -12.50 -0.93 2.41
CA GLU A 5 -11.65 -1.59 1.42
C GLU A 5 -11.30 -3.02 1.85
N ARG A 6 -11.05 -3.25 3.15
CA ARG A 6 -10.82 -4.60 3.69
C ARG A 6 -12.05 -5.49 3.54
N MET A 7 -13.23 -4.94 3.82
CA MET A 7 -14.49 -5.65 3.72
C MET A 7 -14.78 -6.00 2.26
N PHE A 8 -14.63 -5.06 1.35
CA PHE A 8 -14.77 -5.28 -0.09
C PHE A 8 -13.84 -6.37 -0.61
N PHE A 9 -12.56 -6.33 -0.23
CA PHE A 9 -11.60 -7.35 -0.65
C PHE A 9 -11.94 -8.73 -0.08
N THR A 10 -12.39 -8.81 1.18
CA THR A 10 -12.80 -10.10 1.77
C THR A 10 -14.03 -10.66 1.05
N PHE A 11 -15.02 -9.83 0.78
CA PHE A 11 -16.19 -10.20 0.00
C PHE A 11 -15.80 -10.68 -1.41
N SER A 12 -14.95 -9.91 -2.12
CA SER A 12 -14.53 -10.25 -3.48
C SER A 12 -13.78 -11.58 -3.55
N VAL A 13 -12.94 -11.90 -2.55
CA VAL A 13 -12.23 -13.18 -2.47
C VAL A 13 -13.20 -14.33 -2.23
N SER A 14 -14.13 -14.18 -1.26
CA SER A 14 -15.12 -15.23 -0.99
C SER A 14 -16.08 -15.47 -2.17
N LEU A 15 -16.45 -14.40 -2.88
CA LEU A 15 -17.26 -14.53 -4.09
C LEU A 15 -16.48 -15.22 -5.21
N LEU A 16 -15.22 -14.87 -5.40
CA LEU A 16 -14.35 -15.48 -6.40
C LEU A 16 -14.22 -16.99 -6.20
N GLU A 17 -14.01 -17.46 -4.96
CA GLU A 17 -13.88 -18.89 -4.64
C GLU A 17 -15.11 -19.70 -5.08
N LEU A 18 -16.30 -19.12 -4.95
CA LEU A 18 -17.54 -19.76 -5.40
C LEU A 18 -17.68 -19.73 -6.92
N LEU A 19 -17.33 -18.62 -7.56
CA LEU A 19 -17.38 -18.49 -9.03
C LEU A 19 -16.33 -19.37 -9.72
N GLU A 20 -15.13 -19.55 -9.12
CA GLU A 20 -14.11 -20.50 -9.60
C GLU A 20 -14.59 -21.97 -9.50
N SER A 21 -15.55 -22.24 -8.60
CA SER A 21 -16.24 -23.52 -8.49
C SER A 21 -17.43 -23.66 -9.45
N GLU A 22 -17.52 -22.79 -10.46
CA GLU A 22 -18.59 -22.77 -11.49
C GLU A 22 -20.01 -22.52 -10.93
N ILE A 23 -20.12 -22.01 -9.70
CA ILE A 23 -21.41 -21.65 -9.11
C ILE A 23 -21.87 -20.30 -9.71
N PRO A 24 -23.10 -20.20 -10.26
CA PRO A 24 -23.62 -18.95 -10.82
C PRO A 24 -23.62 -17.82 -9.79
N LEU A 25 -23.41 -16.57 -10.24
CA LEU A 25 -23.28 -15.37 -9.40
C LEU A 25 -24.40 -15.25 -8.36
N LYS A 26 -25.66 -15.44 -8.76
CA LYS A 26 -26.81 -15.34 -7.87
C LYS A 26 -26.74 -16.38 -6.75
N ASN A 27 -26.46 -17.64 -7.10
CA ASN A 27 -26.35 -18.74 -6.13
C ASN A 27 -25.13 -18.52 -5.20
N SER A 28 -24.02 -18.02 -5.73
CA SER A 28 -22.85 -17.67 -4.93
C SER A 28 -23.17 -16.61 -3.88
N LEU A 29 -23.94 -15.58 -4.24
CA LEU A 29 -24.38 -14.56 -3.31
C LEU A 29 -25.39 -15.11 -2.29
N GLU A 30 -26.28 -16.01 -2.68
CA GLU A 30 -27.20 -16.70 -1.77
C GLU A 30 -26.42 -17.51 -0.72
N VAL A 31 -25.42 -18.28 -1.13
CA VAL A 31 -24.52 -19.03 -0.23
C VAL A 31 -23.83 -18.07 0.74
N LEU A 32 -23.20 -16.99 0.23
CA LEU A 32 -22.53 -16.00 1.08
C LEU A 32 -23.48 -15.31 2.07
N SER A 33 -24.75 -15.15 1.70
CA SER A 33 -25.77 -14.52 2.55
C SER A 33 -26.31 -15.44 3.64
N ALA A 34 -26.27 -16.76 3.43
CA ALA A 34 -26.84 -17.77 4.33
C ALA A 34 -25.82 -18.36 5.30
N GLU A 35 -24.55 -18.37 4.95
CA GLU A 35 -23.50 -19.08 5.68
C GLU A 35 -23.10 -18.37 6.98
N ASN A 36 -23.22 -19.10 8.12
CA ASN A 36 -22.97 -18.55 9.44
C ASN A 36 -21.46 -18.44 9.79
N ASN A 37 -20.60 -19.21 9.11
CA ASN A 37 -19.15 -19.21 9.33
C ASN A 37 -18.41 -18.05 8.66
N ILE A 38 -19.10 -17.31 7.77
CA ILE A 38 -18.54 -16.17 7.08
C ILE A 38 -18.67 -14.91 7.95
N ASN A 39 -17.74 -13.98 7.76
CA ASN A 39 -17.75 -12.68 8.43
C ASN A 39 -19.13 -12.01 8.29
N LYS A 40 -19.72 -11.61 9.43
CA LYS A 40 -21.04 -10.97 9.50
C LYS A 40 -21.20 -9.82 8.48
N ASN A 41 -20.16 -9.04 8.28
CA ASN A 41 -20.21 -7.91 7.36
C ASN A 41 -20.25 -8.35 5.88
N VAL A 42 -19.56 -9.42 5.51
CA VAL A 42 -19.61 -10.02 4.16
C VAL A 42 -21.01 -10.56 3.89
N ARG A 43 -21.61 -11.24 4.86
CA ARG A 43 -22.98 -11.77 4.77
C ARG A 43 -24.00 -10.64 4.57
N LEU A 44 -23.89 -9.53 5.32
CA LEU A 44 -24.78 -8.40 5.18
C LEU A 44 -24.65 -7.75 3.80
N LEU A 45 -23.41 -7.58 3.32
CA LEU A 45 -23.17 -7.06 1.98
C LEU A 45 -23.74 -7.95 0.88
N ALA A 46 -23.57 -9.28 1.01
CA ALA A 46 -24.15 -10.24 0.05
C ALA A 46 -25.68 -10.15 0.01
N LYS A 47 -26.34 -9.97 1.16
CA LYS A 47 -27.81 -9.78 1.23
C LYS A 47 -28.24 -8.48 0.54
N GLU A 48 -27.56 -7.38 0.82
CA GLU A 48 -27.86 -6.07 0.22
C GLU A 48 -27.70 -6.12 -1.31
N ILE A 49 -26.67 -6.79 -1.82
CA ILE A 49 -26.45 -6.96 -3.25
C ILE A 49 -27.54 -7.86 -3.86
N LEU A 50 -27.92 -8.96 -3.22
CA LEU A 50 -28.99 -9.85 -3.68
C LEU A 50 -30.32 -9.12 -3.80
N GLU A 51 -30.65 -8.29 -2.84
CA GLU A 51 -31.87 -7.46 -2.87
C GLU A 51 -31.87 -6.55 -4.10
N LYS A 52 -30.77 -5.86 -4.37
CA LYS A 52 -30.63 -5.02 -5.56
C LYS A 52 -30.67 -5.81 -6.87
N LEU A 53 -30.06 -6.97 -6.94
CA LEU A 53 -30.18 -7.85 -8.11
C LEU A 53 -31.62 -8.32 -8.34
N SER A 54 -32.40 -8.57 -7.28
CA SER A 54 -33.82 -8.93 -7.40
C SER A 54 -34.69 -7.75 -7.89
N GLU A 55 -34.25 -6.50 -7.64
CA GLU A 55 -34.86 -5.29 -8.19
C GLU A 55 -34.49 -5.04 -9.67
N GLY A 56 -33.61 -5.88 -10.26
CA GLY A 56 -33.18 -5.77 -11.67
C GLY A 56 -31.92 -4.95 -11.92
N PHE A 57 -31.20 -4.55 -10.88
CA PHE A 57 -29.91 -3.88 -11.05
C PHE A 57 -28.83 -4.87 -11.48
N SER A 58 -27.85 -4.41 -12.28
CA SER A 58 -26.62 -5.15 -12.55
C SER A 58 -25.78 -5.30 -11.28
N PHE A 59 -24.86 -6.27 -11.26
CA PHE A 59 -23.99 -6.51 -10.10
C PHE A 59 -23.12 -5.28 -9.78
N SER A 60 -22.54 -4.65 -10.79
CA SER A 60 -21.77 -3.41 -10.65
C SER A 60 -22.58 -2.25 -10.09
N SER A 61 -23.85 -2.10 -10.57
CA SER A 61 -24.78 -1.09 -10.06
C SER A 61 -25.22 -1.38 -8.62
N ALA A 62 -25.47 -2.62 -8.28
CA ALA A 62 -25.79 -3.06 -6.92
C ALA A 62 -24.63 -2.75 -5.95
N LEU A 63 -23.38 -3.01 -6.36
CA LEU A 63 -22.19 -2.66 -5.60
C LEU A 63 -22.02 -1.14 -5.40
N LYS A 64 -22.40 -0.33 -6.38
CA LYS A 64 -22.35 1.14 -6.28
C LYS A 64 -23.39 1.69 -5.31
N LEU A 65 -24.54 1.02 -5.20
CA LEU A 65 -25.68 1.43 -4.36
C LEU A 65 -25.60 0.86 -2.93
N CYS A 66 -24.68 -0.08 -2.67
CA CYS A 66 -24.56 -0.68 -1.33
C CYS A 66 -23.99 0.31 -0.29
N SER A 67 -24.16 -0.04 0.97
CA SER A 67 -23.71 0.76 2.12
C SER A 67 -22.19 0.93 2.22
N LEU A 68 -21.43 0.23 1.37
CA LEU A 68 -19.97 0.19 1.38
C LEU A 68 -19.37 1.21 0.41
N THR A 69 -18.40 2.00 0.88
CA THR A 69 -17.66 2.93 0.02
C THR A 69 -16.60 2.19 -0.79
N ILE A 70 -16.92 1.87 -2.05
CA ILE A 70 -16.02 1.20 -2.99
C ILE A 70 -15.38 2.24 -3.91
N LYS A 71 -14.06 2.10 -4.14
CA LYS A 71 -13.34 3.01 -5.05
C LYS A 71 -13.81 2.84 -6.49
N GLU A 72 -14.03 3.95 -7.19
CA GLU A 72 -14.53 3.99 -8.57
C GLU A 72 -13.77 3.05 -9.50
N ARG A 73 -12.45 2.97 -9.39
CA ARG A 73 -11.61 2.07 -10.20
C ARG A 73 -11.99 0.58 -10.12
N TYR A 74 -12.49 0.11 -8.97
CA TYR A 74 -12.95 -1.27 -8.83
C TYR A 74 -14.35 -1.45 -9.40
N LEU A 75 -15.21 -0.46 -9.24
CA LEU A 75 -16.57 -0.46 -9.80
C LEU A 75 -16.52 -0.46 -11.32
N SER A 76 -15.67 0.35 -11.94
CA SER A 76 -15.50 0.39 -13.39
C SER A 76 -14.95 -0.91 -13.93
N LEU A 77 -13.92 -1.49 -13.26
CA LEU A 77 -13.38 -2.79 -13.64
C LEU A 77 -14.47 -3.88 -13.62
N ILE A 78 -15.28 -3.92 -12.55
CA ILE A 78 -16.38 -4.88 -12.41
C ILE A 78 -17.45 -4.63 -13.48
N SER A 79 -17.79 -3.37 -13.76
CA SER A 79 -18.79 -3.00 -14.77
C SER A 79 -18.40 -3.46 -16.17
N GLU A 80 -17.15 -3.18 -16.57
CA GLU A 80 -16.63 -3.61 -17.87
C GLU A 80 -16.54 -5.14 -17.96
N SER A 81 -16.12 -5.78 -16.88
CA SER A 81 -15.99 -7.23 -16.82
C SER A 81 -17.36 -7.95 -16.78
N GLU A 82 -18.36 -7.35 -16.16
CA GLU A 82 -19.74 -7.84 -16.17
C GLU A 82 -20.31 -7.82 -17.58
N ALA A 83 -20.12 -6.71 -18.30
CA ALA A 83 -20.56 -6.56 -19.69
C ALA A 83 -19.81 -7.53 -20.64
N GLY A 84 -18.53 -7.78 -20.41
CA GLY A 84 -17.70 -8.68 -21.20
C GLY A 84 -17.76 -10.17 -20.79
N GLY A 85 -18.54 -10.53 -19.76
CA GLY A 85 -18.64 -11.91 -19.28
C GLY A 85 -17.38 -12.43 -18.57
N SER A 86 -16.49 -11.54 -18.13
CA SER A 86 -15.20 -11.87 -17.51
C SER A 86 -15.10 -11.48 -16.01
N LEU A 87 -16.24 -11.53 -15.30
CA LEU A 87 -16.33 -11.11 -13.89
C LEU A 87 -15.36 -11.86 -12.97
N THR A 88 -15.18 -13.16 -13.19
CA THR A 88 -14.22 -13.98 -12.44
C THR A 88 -12.80 -13.43 -12.55
N GLN A 89 -12.41 -12.98 -13.74
CA GLN A 89 -11.09 -12.40 -13.98
C GLN A 89 -10.93 -11.06 -13.24
N ALA A 90 -11.95 -10.19 -13.26
CA ALA A 90 -11.92 -8.94 -12.50
C ALA A 90 -11.78 -9.17 -11.00
N LEU A 91 -12.48 -10.14 -10.45
CA LEU A 91 -12.36 -10.52 -9.04
C LEU A 91 -11.00 -11.13 -8.71
N CYS A 92 -10.42 -11.92 -9.63
CA CYS A 92 -9.06 -12.44 -9.51
C CYS A 92 -8.03 -11.30 -9.44
N PHE A 93 -8.17 -10.29 -10.30
CA PHE A 93 -7.35 -9.08 -10.24
C PHE A 93 -7.49 -8.32 -8.91
N ILE A 94 -8.72 -8.16 -8.41
CA ILE A 94 -8.98 -7.52 -7.11
C ILE A 94 -8.35 -8.34 -5.97
N LYS A 95 -8.41 -9.68 -6.02
CA LYS A 95 -7.75 -10.58 -5.07
C LYS A 95 -6.24 -10.34 -5.05
N GLU A 96 -5.60 -10.31 -6.22
CA GLU A 96 -4.15 -10.11 -6.33
C GLU A 96 -3.70 -8.77 -5.74
N ILE A 97 -4.37 -7.67 -6.10
CA ILE A 97 -4.10 -6.35 -5.50
C ILE A 97 -4.30 -6.38 -3.98
N SER A 98 -5.34 -7.07 -3.51
CA SER A 98 -5.63 -7.16 -2.08
C SER A 98 -4.54 -7.89 -1.31
N MET A 99 -4.02 -8.97 -1.88
CA MET A 99 -2.92 -9.76 -1.30
C MET A 99 -1.65 -8.91 -1.18
N GLN A 100 -1.27 -8.21 -2.24
CA GLN A 100 -0.11 -7.33 -2.22
C GLN A 100 -0.22 -6.23 -1.17
N LYS A 101 -1.40 -5.62 -1.02
CA LYS A 101 -1.64 -4.61 0.03
C LYS A 101 -1.55 -5.19 1.43
N ARG A 102 -2.09 -6.39 1.65
CA ARG A 102 -1.99 -7.09 2.95
C ARG A 102 -0.55 -7.44 3.30
N ASP A 103 0.19 -7.96 2.34
CA ASP A 103 1.62 -8.26 2.50
C ASP A 103 2.43 -7.03 2.92
N LEU A 104 2.18 -5.89 2.26
CA LEU A 104 2.81 -4.63 2.62
C LEU A 104 2.47 -4.20 4.06
N GLU A 105 1.19 -4.28 4.44
CA GLU A 105 0.76 -3.94 5.80
C GLU A 105 1.39 -4.85 6.86
N GLN A 106 1.50 -6.16 6.58
CA GLN A 106 2.15 -7.11 7.48
C GLN A 106 3.64 -6.83 7.64
N ARG A 107 4.34 -6.54 6.54
CA ARG A 107 5.77 -6.17 6.57
C ARG A 107 6.01 -4.88 7.35
N ILE A 108 5.19 -3.85 7.15
CA ILE A 108 5.27 -2.59 7.91
C ILE A 108 5.06 -2.85 9.40
N LYS A 109 4.07 -3.66 9.77
CA LYS A 109 3.81 -4.02 11.17
C LYS A 109 5.00 -4.76 11.79
N ALA A 110 5.54 -5.76 11.09
CA ALA A 110 6.68 -6.52 11.58
C ALA A 110 7.90 -5.64 11.86
N VAL A 111 8.21 -4.69 10.97
CA VAL A 111 9.32 -3.75 11.15
C VAL A 111 9.05 -2.75 12.28
N SER A 112 7.80 -2.46 12.61
CA SER A 112 7.43 -1.50 13.66
C SER A 112 7.57 -2.04 15.10
N VAL A 113 7.71 -3.35 15.28
CA VAL A 113 7.82 -3.98 16.63
C VAL A 113 9.09 -3.55 17.34
N TYR A 114 10.24 -3.61 16.65
CA TYR A 114 11.53 -3.25 17.24
C TYR A 114 11.59 -1.77 17.69
N PRO A 115 11.22 -0.77 16.88
CA PRO A 115 11.15 0.61 17.32
C PRO A 115 10.26 0.83 18.55
N SER A 116 9.11 0.17 18.62
CA SER A 116 8.20 0.31 19.75
C SER A 116 8.81 -0.21 21.05
N LEU A 117 9.54 -1.33 20.99
CA LEU A 117 10.26 -1.89 22.13
C LEU A 117 11.36 -0.94 22.61
N VAL A 118 12.15 -0.38 21.69
CA VAL A 118 13.20 0.59 22.01
C VAL A 118 12.61 1.82 22.72
N VAL A 119 11.49 2.35 22.22
CA VAL A 119 10.79 3.48 22.89
C VAL A 119 10.37 3.12 24.30
N CYS A 120 9.77 1.94 24.50
CA CYS A 120 9.34 1.50 25.82
C CYS A 120 10.52 1.40 26.80
N VAL A 121 11.64 0.84 26.36
CA VAL A 121 12.86 0.74 27.20
C VAL A 121 13.44 2.12 27.49
N ALA A 122 13.52 3.00 26.50
CA ALA A 122 14.01 4.36 26.70
C ALA A 122 13.15 5.17 27.67
N LEU A 123 11.82 5.10 27.53
CA LEU A 123 10.90 5.79 28.43
C LEU A 123 10.96 5.22 29.86
N SER A 124 11.06 3.88 29.99
CA SER A 124 11.20 3.27 31.33
C SER A 124 12.51 3.65 32.01
N ALA A 125 13.63 3.70 31.25
CA ALA A 125 14.90 4.17 31.77
C ALA A 125 14.84 5.64 32.23
N SER A 126 14.25 6.53 31.40
CA SER A 126 14.05 7.93 31.77
C SER A 126 13.19 8.08 33.05
N PHE A 127 12.12 7.28 33.16
CA PHE A 127 11.24 7.28 34.34
C PHE A 127 12.00 6.84 35.59
N VAL A 128 12.76 5.77 35.52
CA VAL A 128 13.60 5.28 36.62
C VAL A 128 14.59 6.33 37.06
N LEU A 129 15.28 6.98 36.14
CA LEU A 129 16.25 8.04 36.46
C LEU A 129 15.58 9.21 37.18
N LEU A 130 14.43 9.67 36.73
CA LEU A 130 13.66 10.74 37.38
C LEU A 130 13.16 10.33 38.77
N HIS A 131 12.70 9.09 38.95
CA HIS A 131 12.18 8.59 40.22
C HIS A 131 13.27 8.44 41.27
N PHE A 132 14.45 7.95 40.90
CA PHE A 132 15.58 7.74 41.81
C PHE A 132 16.46 8.98 41.99
N ARG A 133 16.10 10.12 41.39
CA ARG A 133 16.85 11.37 41.45
C ARG A 133 17.28 11.75 42.87
N ASN A 134 16.36 11.83 43.80
CA ASN A 134 16.61 12.27 45.18
C ASN A 134 17.55 11.34 45.97
N ARG A 135 17.75 10.13 45.49
CA ARG A 135 18.60 9.12 46.14
C ARG A 135 19.99 9.01 45.57
N PHE A 136 20.17 9.30 44.26
CA PHE A 136 21.42 9.08 43.54
C PHE A 136 21.94 10.32 42.82
N LEU A 137 21.12 11.32 42.53
CA LEU A 137 21.44 12.46 41.68
C LEU A 137 21.29 13.82 42.41
N VAL A 138 21.57 13.86 43.71
CA VAL A 138 21.42 15.08 44.52
C VAL A 138 22.32 16.22 44.06
N SER A 139 23.41 15.92 43.42
CA SER A 139 24.39 16.90 42.89
C SER A 139 23.97 17.56 41.57
N VAL A 140 22.97 17.05 40.87
CA VAL A 140 22.52 17.61 39.59
C VAL A 140 21.37 18.58 39.84
N PRO A 141 21.44 19.83 39.35
CA PRO A 141 20.34 20.79 39.46
C PRO A 141 19.06 20.23 38.81
N GLU A 142 17.91 20.46 39.44
CA GLU A 142 16.63 19.94 38.94
C GLU A 142 16.33 20.36 37.50
N GLN A 143 16.57 21.60 37.17
CA GLN A 143 16.27 22.19 35.88
C GLN A 143 17.08 21.52 34.77
N ASP A 144 18.36 21.24 34.99
CA ASP A 144 19.26 20.63 34.01
C ASP A 144 18.92 19.19 33.75
N LEU A 145 18.52 18.44 34.80
CA LEU A 145 18.10 17.05 34.67
C LEU A 145 16.80 16.92 33.85
N TYR A 146 15.77 17.72 34.19
CA TYR A 146 14.51 17.70 33.44
C TYR A 146 14.72 18.12 31.98
N LEU A 147 15.53 19.16 31.75
CA LEU A 147 15.83 19.64 30.42
C LEU A 147 16.59 18.58 29.61
N GLY A 148 17.57 17.91 30.19
CA GLY A 148 18.33 16.85 29.52
C GLY A 148 17.51 15.62 29.21
N VAL A 149 16.68 15.14 30.15
CA VAL A 149 15.78 14.02 29.87
C VAL A 149 14.75 14.40 28.81
N PHE A 150 14.18 15.60 28.88
CA PHE A 150 13.22 16.08 27.90
C PHE A 150 13.85 16.20 26.49
N THR A 151 15.06 16.75 26.37
CA THR A 151 15.77 16.84 25.09
C THR A 151 16.13 15.47 24.55
N ALA A 152 16.57 14.52 25.39
CA ALA A 152 16.87 13.15 24.98
C ALA A 152 15.62 12.46 24.42
N VAL A 153 14.48 12.56 25.11
CA VAL A 153 13.21 11.98 24.68
C VAL A 153 12.72 12.67 23.39
N ALA A 154 12.83 13.99 23.27
CA ALA A 154 12.45 14.74 22.08
C ALA A 154 13.27 14.31 20.85
N VAL A 155 14.57 14.12 20.99
CA VAL A 155 15.46 13.63 19.91
C VAL A 155 15.08 12.22 19.49
N LEU A 156 14.77 11.34 20.43
CA LEU A 156 14.33 9.98 20.15
C LEU A 156 13.01 9.97 19.36
N PHE A 157 12.02 10.75 19.77
CA PHE A 157 10.75 10.85 19.03
C PHE A 157 10.91 11.50 17.66
N ALA A 158 11.76 12.53 17.54
CA ALA A 158 12.06 13.16 16.26
C ALA A 158 12.73 12.17 15.29
N GLY A 159 13.68 11.37 15.76
CA GLY A 159 14.34 10.32 14.98
C GLY A 159 13.36 9.26 14.50
N ILE A 160 12.50 8.75 15.39
CA ILE A 160 11.47 7.75 15.02
C ILE A 160 10.46 8.37 14.04
N GLY A 161 10.05 9.62 14.24
CA GLY A 161 9.19 10.33 13.31
C GLY A 161 9.81 10.48 11.92
N ALA A 162 11.10 10.80 11.84
CA ALA A 162 11.84 10.87 10.58
C ALA A 162 11.91 9.51 9.87
N VAL A 163 12.18 8.43 10.61
CA VAL A 163 12.16 7.05 10.09
C VAL A 163 10.76 6.68 9.59
N ALA A 164 9.71 6.98 10.34
CA ALA A 164 8.33 6.71 9.93
C ALA A 164 7.93 7.47 8.65
N LEU A 165 8.33 8.74 8.53
CA LEU A 165 8.11 9.54 7.31
C LEU A 165 8.90 8.98 6.12
N TYR A 166 10.14 8.53 6.34
CA TYR A 166 10.96 7.89 5.32
C TYR A 166 10.31 6.59 4.81
N ILE A 167 9.82 5.73 5.73
CA ILE A 167 9.08 4.51 5.39
C ILE A 167 7.84 4.86 4.56
N LYS A 168 7.01 5.80 5.03
CA LYS A 168 5.80 6.22 4.32
C LYS A 168 6.08 6.72 2.91
N LYS A 169 7.15 7.49 2.74
CA LYS A 169 7.57 8.02 1.42
C LYS A 169 8.13 6.93 0.50
N SER A 170 8.89 5.97 1.04
CA SER A 170 9.56 4.93 0.26
C SER A 170 8.67 3.73 -0.04
N MET A 171 7.68 3.45 0.80
CA MET A 171 6.73 2.33 0.65
C MET A 171 5.40 2.75 -0.02
N GLY A 172 5.36 3.94 -0.65
CA GLY A 172 4.21 4.38 -1.43
C GLY A 172 3.86 3.41 -2.55
N GLU A 173 2.58 3.39 -2.95
CA GLU A 173 2.08 2.59 -4.08
C GLU A 173 2.78 3.06 -5.37
N ASN A 174 3.40 2.15 -6.13
CA ASN A 174 3.98 2.49 -7.42
C ASN A 174 2.86 2.49 -8.47
N ILE A 175 2.47 3.68 -8.88
CA ILE A 175 1.37 3.86 -9.83
C ILE A 175 1.67 3.20 -11.18
N LEU A 176 2.92 3.27 -11.66
CA LEU A 176 3.31 2.58 -12.89
C LEU A 176 3.12 1.06 -12.80
N TYR A 177 3.44 0.48 -11.64
CA TYR A 177 3.16 -0.94 -11.40
C TYR A 177 1.66 -1.23 -11.52
N SER A 178 0.82 -0.49 -10.81
CA SER A 178 -0.63 -0.68 -10.84
C SER A 178 -1.21 -0.52 -12.25
N VAL A 179 -0.70 0.43 -13.02
CA VAL A 179 -1.08 0.66 -14.42
C VAL A 179 -0.71 -0.55 -15.29
N PHE A 180 0.56 -0.97 -15.30
CA PHE A 180 1.00 -2.07 -16.15
C PHE A 180 0.50 -3.44 -15.68
N PHE A 181 0.25 -3.60 -14.39
CA PHE A 181 -0.42 -4.78 -13.86
C PHE A 181 -1.88 -4.86 -14.35
N ALA A 182 -2.62 -3.73 -14.33
CA ALA A 182 -3.96 -3.65 -14.90
C ALA A 182 -3.93 -3.97 -16.40
N PHE A 183 -3.00 -3.39 -17.16
CA PHE A 183 -2.83 -3.69 -18.57
C PHE A 183 -2.60 -5.18 -18.82
N SER A 184 -1.65 -5.79 -18.13
CA SER A 184 -1.30 -7.20 -18.36
C SER A 184 -2.48 -8.13 -18.09
N PHE A 185 -3.23 -7.81 -17.02
CA PHE A 185 -4.34 -8.62 -16.60
C PHE A 185 -5.53 -8.53 -17.57
N LEU A 186 -5.85 -7.30 -18.00
CA LEU A 186 -6.97 -7.06 -18.89
C LEU A 186 -6.69 -7.55 -20.32
N THR A 187 -5.45 -7.38 -20.81
CA THR A 187 -5.07 -7.93 -22.12
C THR A 187 -5.05 -9.45 -22.13
N GLU A 188 -4.61 -10.10 -21.04
CA GLU A 188 -4.70 -11.56 -20.87
C GLU A 188 -6.17 -12.03 -20.79
N ALA A 189 -7.06 -11.21 -20.26
CA ALA A 189 -8.52 -11.42 -20.21
C ALA A 189 -9.20 -11.20 -21.56
N GLY A 190 -8.49 -10.74 -22.60
CA GLY A 190 -9.01 -10.52 -23.93
C GLY A 190 -9.69 -9.16 -24.16
N PHE A 191 -9.54 -8.21 -23.23
CA PHE A 191 -10.03 -6.85 -23.43
C PHE A 191 -9.21 -6.12 -24.48
N ASP A 192 -9.89 -5.27 -25.25
CA ASP A 192 -9.23 -4.40 -26.21
C ASP A 192 -8.31 -3.38 -25.53
N PHE A 193 -7.29 -2.92 -26.26
CA PHE A 193 -6.27 -2.03 -25.71
C PHE A 193 -6.87 -0.68 -25.23
N SER A 194 -7.91 -0.18 -25.88
CA SER A 194 -8.58 1.07 -25.50
C SER A 194 -9.24 0.94 -24.11
N THR A 195 -9.98 -0.13 -23.88
CA THR A 195 -10.60 -0.44 -22.58
C THR A 195 -9.54 -0.63 -21.48
N CYS A 196 -8.45 -1.33 -21.80
CA CYS A 196 -7.32 -1.47 -20.87
C CYS A 196 -6.73 -0.11 -20.48
N LEU A 197 -6.62 0.81 -21.45
CA LEU A 197 -6.10 2.16 -21.22
C LEU A 197 -7.04 3.00 -20.36
N ASP A 198 -8.35 2.89 -20.54
CA ASP A 198 -9.34 3.58 -19.71
C ASP A 198 -9.27 3.15 -18.25
N ILE A 199 -9.18 1.87 -18.00
CA ILE A 199 -9.02 1.33 -16.66
C ILE A 199 -7.67 1.76 -16.06
N ALA A 200 -6.59 1.74 -16.84
CA ALA A 200 -5.28 2.20 -16.41
C ALA A 200 -5.26 3.69 -16.02
N ILE A 201 -5.98 4.54 -16.75
CA ILE A 201 -6.17 5.95 -16.41
C ILE A 201 -6.86 6.09 -15.05
N MET A 202 -7.89 5.29 -14.76
CA MET A 202 -8.56 5.32 -13.47
C MET A 202 -7.62 4.89 -12.31
N TYR A 203 -6.76 3.90 -12.56
CA TYR A 203 -5.74 3.49 -11.58
C TYR A 203 -4.69 4.58 -11.34
N SER A 204 -4.40 5.40 -12.34
CA SER A 204 -3.43 6.49 -12.24
C SER A 204 -3.97 7.78 -11.62
N ALA A 205 -5.25 7.86 -11.27
CA ALA A 205 -5.91 9.10 -10.79
C ALA A 205 -5.24 9.76 -9.57
N GLN A 206 -4.48 9.00 -8.78
CA GLN A 206 -3.75 9.51 -7.62
C GLN A 206 -2.43 10.24 -8.00
N ASP A 207 -1.88 9.98 -9.17
CA ASP A 207 -0.69 10.65 -9.70
C ASP A 207 -1.04 11.48 -10.94
N LYS A 208 -1.15 12.79 -10.74
CA LYS A 208 -1.52 13.73 -11.81
C LYS A 208 -0.60 13.65 -13.03
N LYS A 209 0.71 13.32 -12.85
CA LYS A 209 1.67 13.24 -13.94
C LYS A 209 1.44 11.99 -14.79
N VAL A 210 1.27 10.84 -14.16
CA VAL A 210 0.98 9.59 -14.85
C VAL A 210 -0.38 9.65 -15.51
N ASN A 211 -1.39 10.17 -14.79
CA ASN A 211 -2.75 10.29 -15.30
C ASN A 211 -2.85 11.17 -16.54
N SER A 212 -2.29 12.40 -16.50
CA SER A 212 -2.27 13.29 -17.66
C SER A 212 -1.50 12.70 -18.84
N ALA A 213 -0.39 11.99 -18.58
CA ALA A 213 0.36 11.33 -19.63
C ALA A 213 -0.46 10.22 -20.31
N LEU A 214 -1.16 9.38 -19.53
CA LEU A 214 -2.01 8.30 -20.07
C LEU A 214 -3.21 8.85 -20.87
N LEU A 215 -3.85 9.95 -20.38
CA LEU A 215 -4.93 10.62 -21.13
C LEU A 215 -4.45 11.10 -22.50
N ASN A 216 -3.27 11.72 -22.55
CA ASN A 216 -2.69 12.18 -23.82
C ASN A 216 -2.24 11.02 -24.70
N VAL A 217 -1.70 9.93 -24.13
CA VAL A 217 -1.38 8.70 -24.86
C VAL A 217 -2.65 8.13 -25.51
N LYS A 218 -3.78 8.12 -24.79
CA LYS A 218 -5.06 7.69 -25.36
C LYS A 218 -5.47 8.52 -26.56
N SER A 219 -5.40 9.86 -26.48
CA SER A 219 -5.71 10.75 -27.60
C SER A 219 -4.84 10.45 -28.82
N LYS A 220 -3.54 10.31 -28.62
CA LYS A 220 -2.58 10.04 -29.72
C LYS A 220 -2.84 8.69 -30.40
N ILE A 221 -3.14 7.65 -29.62
CA ILE A 221 -3.50 6.34 -30.19
C ILE A 221 -4.81 6.41 -30.97
N GLN A 222 -5.79 7.20 -30.51
CA GLN A 222 -7.04 7.44 -31.24
C GLN A 222 -6.82 8.24 -32.53
N GLU A 223 -5.77 9.07 -32.59
CA GLU A 223 -5.32 9.78 -33.80
C GLU A 223 -4.54 8.88 -34.78
N GLY A 224 -4.31 7.60 -34.39
CA GLY A 224 -3.61 6.60 -35.23
C GLY A 224 -2.12 6.50 -34.98
N GLU A 225 -1.59 7.15 -33.96
CA GLU A 225 -0.17 7.00 -33.57
C GLU A 225 0.08 5.63 -32.94
N GLY A 226 1.24 5.04 -33.21
CA GLY A 226 1.63 3.75 -32.65
C GLY A 226 1.74 3.79 -31.12
N ILE A 227 1.46 2.65 -30.47
CA ILE A 227 1.49 2.54 -29.00
C ILE A 227 2.84 2.96 -28.44
N GLY A 228 3.93 2.40 -28.98
CA GLY A 228 5.28 2.71 -28.53
C GLY A 228 5.65 4.18 -28.74
N GLU A 229 5.24 4.77 -29.85
CA GLU A 229 5.48 6.17 -30.17
C GLU A 229 4.70 7.09 -29.21
N ALA A 230 3.41 6.86 -29.02
CA ALA A 230 2.56 7.62 -28.12
C ALA A 230 3.10 7.67 -26.69
N PHE A 231 3.59 6.54 -26.17
CA PHE A 231 4.24 6.49 -24.84
C PHE A 231 5.60 7.22 -24.81
N SER A 232 6.33 7.29 -25.92
CA SER A 232 7.67 7.89 -26.00
C SER A 232 7.71 9.39 -25.70
N HIS A 233 6.61 10.08 -25.97
CA HIS A 233 6.48 11.53 -25.75
C HIS A 233 6.54 11.94 -24.27
N TYR A 234 6.36 11.01 -23.34
CA TYR A 234 6.22 11.32 -21.91
C TYR A 234 7.35 10.71 -21.09
N LYS A 235 8.18 11.59 -20.47
CA LYS A 235 9.31 11.18 -19.62
C LYS A 235 8.91 10.37 -18.39
N VAL A 236 7.64 10.32 -18.05
CA VAL A 236 7.12 9.53 -16.92
C VAL A 236 7.27 8.04 -17.18
N PHE A 237 7.30 7.62 -18.45
CA PHE A 237 7.54 6.25 -18.84
C PHE A 237 9.04 6.02 -19.12
N PRO A 238 9.69 5.09 -18.39
CA PRO A 238 11.09 4.75 -18.65
C PRO A 238 11.31 4.26 -20.09
N LYS A 239 12.44 4.64 -20.71
CA LYS A 239 12.79 4.26 -22.08
C LYS A 239 12.74 2.73 -22.31
N GLU A 240 13.08 1.95 -21.27
CA GLU A 240 13.00 0.48 -21.33
C GLU A 240 11.56 -0.01 -21.56
N ILE A 241 10.58 0.63 -20.91
CA ILE A 241 9.16 0.31 -21.08
C ILE A 241 8.68 0.67 -22.47
N VAL A 242 9.02 1.88 -22.94
CA VAL A 242 8.67 2.36 -24.28
C VAL A 242 9.22 1.40 -25.36
N ALA A 243 10.50 1.05 -25.28
CA ALA A 243 11.11 0.13 -26.25
C ALA A 243 10.41 -1.25 -26.28
N ARG A 244 10.03 -1.77 -25.11
CA ARG A 244 9.28 -3.04 -25.02
C ARG A 244 7.88 -2.92 -25.63
N LEU A 245 7.17 -1.81 -25.42
CA LEU A 245 5.86 -1.58 -26.02
C LEU A 245 5.93 -1.45 -27.53
N THR A 246 6.95 -0.75 -28.07
CA THR A 246 7.18 -0.65 -29.52
C THR A 246 7.40 -2.04 -30.14
N LEU A 247 8.21 -2.88 -29.48
CA LEU A 247 8.43 -4.25 -29.97
C LEU A 247 7.17 -5.11 -29.86
N ALA A 248 6.38 -4.91 -28.81
CA ALA A 248 5.12 -5.63 -28.62
C ALA A 248 4.09 -5.31 -29.69
N GLU A 249 4.03 -4.06 -30.11
CA GLU A 249 3.16 -3.60 -31.19
C GLU A 249 3.53 -4.26 -32.53
N ILE A 250 4.82 -4.31 -32.85
CA ILE A 250 5.31 -4.94 -34.11
C ILE A 250 5.03 -6.45 -34.14
N HIS A 251 5.16 -7.11 -32.97
CA HIS A 251 5.02 -8.58 -32.88
C HIS A 251 3.60 -9.03 -32.48
N GLY A 252 2.69 -8.13 -32.18
CA GLY A 252 1.30 -8.45 -31.77
C GLY A 252 1.19 -9.20 -30.43
N ASN A 253 2.19 -9.09 -29.54
CA ASN A 253 2.25 -9.83 -28.27
C ASN A 253 2.21 -8.90 -27.05
N ILE A 254 1.30 -7.92 -27.09
CA ILE A 254 1.16 -6.87 -26.07
C ILE A 254 0.89 -7.48 -24.68
N ASP A 255 0.08 -8.56 -24.61
CA ASP A 255 -0.25 -9.30 -23.39
C ASP A 255 0.99 -9.79 -22.64
N LYS A 256 1.89 -10.49 -23.33
CA LYS A 256 3.12 -11.04 -22.76
C LYS A 256 4.10 -9.95 -22.34
N VAL A 257 4.19 -8.89 -23.15
CA VAL A 257 5.13 -7.79 -22.90
C VAL A 257 4.66 -6.93 -21.73
N THR A 258 3.37 -6.61 -21.63
CA THR A 258 2.81 -5.87 -20.48
C THR A 258 2.96 -6.64 -19.18
N LYS A 259 2.77 -7.96 -19.19
CA LYS A 259 3.04 -8.85 -18.05
C LYS A 259 4.52 -8.83 -17.66
N GLY A 260 5.43 -8.89 -18.64
CA GLY A 260 6.86 -8.78 -18.39
C GLY A 260 7.29 -7.41 -17.84
N ILE A 261 6.64 -6.33 -18.27
CA ILE A 261 6.85 -4.98 -17.75
C ILE A 261 6.37 -4.92 -16.29
N ALA A 262 5.13 -5.35 -15.99
CA ALA A 262 4.58 -5.37 -14.65
C ALA A 262 5.49 -6.15 -13.68
N THR A 263 5.89 -7.36 -14.04
CA THR A 263 6.80 -8.21 -13.23
C THR A 263 8.17 -7.54 -13.03
N SER A 264 8.69 -6.83 -14.03
CA SER A 264 9.98 -6.12 -13.91
C SER A 264 9.88 -4.94 -12.94
N ILE A 265 8.78 -4.19 -13.00
CA ILE A 265 8.53 -3.08 -12.07
C ILE A 265 8.36 -3.62 -10.65
N GLU A 266 7.58 -4.69 -10.48
CA GLU A 266 7.35 -5.34 -9.19
C GLU A 266 8.66 -5.79 -8.52
N LYS A 267 9.52 -6.48 -9.27
CA LYS A 267 10.84 -6.89 -8.77
C LYS A 267 11.71 -5.71 -8.33
N LYS A 268 11.73 -4.63 -9.11
CA LYS A 268 12.44 -3.39 -8.76
C LYS A 268 11.87 -2.74 -7.50
N ASP A 269 10.55 -2.75 -7.35
CA ASP A 269 9.88 -2.21 -6.17
C ASP A 269 10.13 -3.04 -4.90
N ILE A 270 10.06 -4.37 -5.01
CA ILE A 270 10.38 -5.29 -3.90
C ILE A 270 11.84 -5.09 -3.47
N ALA A 271 12.77 -5.02 -4.41
CA ALA A 271 14.19 -4.79 -4.11
C ALA A 271 14.40 -3.45 -3.41
N LYS A 272 13.79 -2.36 -3.91
CA LYS A 272 13.85 -1.03 -3.30
C LYS A 272 13.27 -1.02 -1.87
N ARG A 273 12.13 -1.67 -1.66
CA ARG A 273 11.49 -1.78 -0.34
C ARG A 273 12.35 -2.57 0.63
N ASN A 274 12.97 -3.68 0.19
CA ASN A 274 13.87 -4.46 1.02
C ASN A 274 15.12 -3.65 1.42
N GLN A 275 15.71 -2.88 0.50
CA GLN A 275 16.81 -1.97 0.81
C GLN A 275 16.41 -0.90 1.84
N CYS A 276 15.21 -0.30 1.68
CA CYS A 276 14.70 0.66 2.66
C CYS A 276 14.51 0.02 4.05
N MET A 277 14.01 -1.22 4.12
CA MET A 277 13.86 -1.93 5.39
C MET A 277 15.20 -2.20 6.07
N GLN A 278 16.24 -2.57 5.31
CA GLN A 278 17.59 -2.78 5.85
C GLN A 278 18.22 -1.51 6.44
N LEU A 279 17.85 -0.32 5.95
CA LEU A 279 18.35 0.96 6.48
C LEU A 279 17.66 1.39 7.78
N ILE A 280 16.50 0.83 8.10
CA ILE A 280 15.75 1.20 9.31
C ILE A 280 16.55 0.83 10.57
N GLU A 281 17.14 -0.35 10.61
CA GLU A 281 17.90 -0.82 11.77
C GLU A 281 19.11 0.06 12.10
N PRO A 282 20.03 0.39 11.17
CA PRO A 282 21.13 1.31 11.44
C PRO A 282 20.66 2.71 11.89
N LEU A 283 19.58 3.22 11.30
CA LEU A 283 19.03 4.51 11.68
C LEU A 283 18.50 4.52 13.12
N LEU A 284 17.82 3.44 13.53
CA LEU A 284 17.34 3.28 14.90
C LEU A 284 18.47 3.15 15.92
N ILE A 285 19.54 2.41 15.57
CA ILE A 285 20.73 2.31 16.41
C ILE A 285 21.36 3.69 16.60
N LEU A 286 21.45 4.48 15.55
CA LEU A 286 22.00 5.84 15.61
C LEU A 286 21.13 6.75 16.49
N CYS A 287 19.81 6.70 16.36
CA CYS A 287 18.87 7.46 17.19
C CYS A 287 18.96 7.07 18.68
N THR A 288 19.06 5.76 18.96
CA THR A 288 19.21 5.29 20.35
C THR A 288 20.57 5.60 20.93
N GLY A 289 21.64 5.53 20.12
CA GLY A 289 22.97 5.95 20.52
C GLY A 289 23.04 7.44 20.90
N LEU A 290 22.40 8.29 20.11
CA LEU A 290 22.30 9.72 20.39
C LEU A 290 21.48 10.00 21.67
N TYR A 291 20.38 9.27 21.86
CA TYR A 291 19.58 9.34 23.09
C TYR A 291 20.43 8.99 24.33
N ILE A 292 21.17 7.88 24.29
CA ILE A 292 22.04 7.47 25.40
C ILE A 292 23.15 8.48 25.64
N LEU A 293 23.76 9.02 24.59
CA LEU A 293 24.81 10.04 24.70
C LEU A 293 24.32 11.27 25.45
N ILE A 294 23.13 11.78 25.13
CA ILE A 294 22.53 12.93 25.82
C ILE A 294 22.28 12.58 27.30
N LEU A 295 21.80 11.39 27.61
CA LEU A 295 21.60 10.97 29.00
C LEU A 295 22.92 10.88 29.78
N VAL A 296 23.98 10.34 29.16
CA VAL A 296 25.30 10.25 29.78
C VAL A 296 25.87 11.64 30.05
N GLU A 297 25.78 12.56 29.08
CA GLU A 297 26.25 13.95 29.25
C GLU A 297 25.49 14.67 30.35
N THR A 298 24.18 14.48 30.42
CA THR A 298 23.32 15.20 31.41
C THR A 298 23.40 14.63 32.82
N ILE A 299 23.62 13.34 32.97
CA ILE A 299 23.52 12.62 34.26
C ILE A 299 24.87 12.14 34.75
N VAL A 300 25.62 11.41 33.90
CA VAL A 300 26.86 10.74 34.32
C VAL A 300 28.01 11.73 34.48
N LEU A 301 28.16 12.67 33.56
CA LEU A 301 29.23 13.66 33.63
C LEU A 301 29.14 14.56 34.88
N PRO A 302 28.00 15.17 35.23
CA PRO A 302 27.86 15.95 36.48
C PRO A 302 28.09 15.09 37.74
N PHE A 303 27.63 13.83 37.72
CA PHE A 303 27.85 12.92 38.83
C PHE A 303 29.35 12.63 39.06
N LEU A 304 30.10 12.34 38.00
CA LEU A 304 31.54 12.09 38.06
C LEU A 304 32.32 13.32 38.51
N THR A 305 31.95 14.52 38.05
CA THR A 305 32.62 15.78 38.45
C THR A 305 32.34 16.14 39.92
N SER A 306 31.14 15.77 40.43
CA SER A 306 30.79 16.00 41.85
C SER A 306 31.51 15.06 42.82
N TYR A 307 31.86 13.85 42.41
CA TYR A 307 32.54 12.86 43.25
C TYR A 307 34.04 12.75 42.96
N GLY A 308 34.50 13.26 41.81
CA GLY A 308 35.90 13.21 41.41
C GLY A 308 36.71 14.44 41.84
N GLY A 309 36.10 15.36 42.58
CA GLY A 309 36.74 16.55 43.15
C GLY A 309 37.24 16.39 44.58
N LEU A 310 37.63 15.15 44.97
CA LEU A 310 38.35 14.86 46.23
C LEU A 310 39.80 14.63 45.94
#